data_a50ebe313c0a4d522dd176ab891ae145
#
_entry.id   a50ebe313c0a4d522dd176ab891ae145
#
_cell.length_a   1.000
_cell.length_b   1.000
_cell.length_c   1.000
_cell.angle_alpha   90.00
_cell.angle_beta   90.00
_cell.angle_gamma   90.00
#
_symmetry.space_group_name_H-M   'P 1'
#
loop_
_entity.id
_entity.type
_entity.pdbx_description
1 polymer ?
#
loop_
_entity_poly.entity_id
_entity_poly.type
_entity_poly.pdbx_seq_one_letter_code
_entity_poly.pdbx_strand_id
1 'polypeptide(L)'
;MQMSMTFKLFFIGLITFCTITNAEERRPNVIIFLVDDLGWADISLRGAPIDTPAIDSLFEEGLTLDRFYTTPICSPTRAALMTGRDPLRLGISYSVVMPWMNNGVHPDEHFMPESFKAAGYQTAMVGKW
;
A
#
# COMPACT_ATOMS: atom_id res chain seq x y z
N MET A 1 26.55 -2.75 54.37
CA MET A 1 25.71 -1.58 54.07
C MET A 1 24.33 -2.11 53.66
N GLN A 2 23.39 -2.17 54.62
CA GLN A 2 22.04 -2.71 54.38
C GLN A 2 21.19 -1.61 53.76
N MET A 3 20.76 -1.84 52.53
CA MET A 3 19.85 -0.97 51.80
C MET A 3 18.46 -0.98 52.49
N SER A 4 17.93 0.21 52.84
CA SER A 4 16.66 0.39 53.52
C SER A 4 15.52 -0.30 52.77
N MET A 5 14.59 -0.94 53.50
CA MET A 5 13.44 -1.67 52.98
C MET A 5 12.55 -0.79 52.08
N THR A 6 12.47 0.51 52.34
CA THR A 6 11.79 1.51 51.52
C THR A 6 12.40 1.69 50.13
N PHE A 7 13.74 1.58 50.00
CA PHE A 7 14.42 1.70 48.69
C PHE A 7 14.18 0.44 47.81
N LYS A 8 14.06 -0.73 48.44
CA LYS A 8 13.74 -1.98 47.70
C LYS A 8 12.30 -1.99 47.16
N LEU A 9 11.34 -1.45 47.92
CA LEU A 9 9.94 -1.33 47.47
C LEU A 9 9.78 -0.31 46.33
N PHE A 10 10.58 0.77 46.34
CA PHE A 10 10.57 1.75 45.25
C PHE A 10 11.15 1.19 43.95
N PHE A 11 12.18 0.33 44.02
CA PHE A 11 12.79 -0.31 42.86
C PHE A 11 11.89 -1.41 42.27
N ILE A 12 11.16 -2.16 43.09
CA ILE A 12 10.19 -3.16 42.63
C ILE A 12 9.00 -2.48 41.96
N GLY A 13 8.51 -1.36 42.48
CA GLY A 13 7.44 -0.55 41.87
C GLY A 13 7.82 0.03 40.50
N LEU A 14 9.08 0.46 40.35
CA LEU A 14 9.60 1.02 39.09
C LEU A 14 9.73 -0.07 37.99
N ILE A 15 10.13 -1.29 38.36
CA ILE A 15 10.24 -2.41 37.43
C ILE A 15 8.86 -2.90 36.97
N THR A 16 7.86 -2.86 37.86
CA THR A 16 6.49 -3.29 37.51
C THR A 16 5.78 -2.28 36.61
N PHE A 17 6.15 -0.99 36.66
CA PHE A 17 5.57 0.05 35.79
C PHE A 17 6.09 0.01 34.34
N CYS A 18 7.25 -0.60 34.10
CA CYS A 18 7.84 -0.70 32.76
C CYS A 18 7.30 -1.85 31.89
N THR A 19 6.38 -2.68 32.38
CA THR A 19 5.91 -3.87 31.65
C THR A 19 4.52 -3.77 31.06
N ILE A 20 3.84 -2.61 31.09
CA ILE A 20 2.48 -2.46 30.58
C ILE A 20 2.42 -1.42 29.46
N THR A 21 3.13 -1.66 28.38
CA THR A 21 2.79 -1.06 27.09
C THR A 21 3.01 -2.08 25.97
N ASN A 22 2.31 -3.19 26.03
CA ASN A 22 1.94 -3.87 24.80
C ASN A 22 0.82 -3.03 24.16
N ALA A 23 1.18 -1.93 23.56
CA ALA A 23 0.31 -1.31 22.57
C ALA A 23 0.16 -2.37 21.46
N GLU A 24 -1.01 -2.99 21.40
CA GLU A 24 -1.38 -3.83 20.27
C GLU A 24 -1.20 -2.96 19.04
N GLU A 25 -0.18 -3.25 18.26
CA GLU A 25 0.21 -2.49 17.08
C GLU A 25 -0.94 -2.65 16.07
N ARG A 26 -1.92 -1.73 16.14
CA ARG A 26 -3.05 -1.73 15.22
C ARG A 26 -2.52 -1.47 13.82
N ARG A 27 -2.44 -2.53 13.05
CA ARG A 27 -2.07 -2.45 11.64
C ARG A 27 -3.14 -1.66 10.89
N PRO A 28 -2.77 -0.64 10.11
CA PRO A 28 -3.73 0.14 9.34
C PRO A 28 -4.37 -0.72 8.24
N ASN A 29 -5.64 -0.45 7.92
CA ASN A 29 -6.21 -0.96 6.69
C ASN A 29 -5.56 -0.26 5.50
N VAL A 30 -5.36 -1.00 4.41
CA VAL A 30 -4.76 -0.48 3.18
C VAL A 30 -5.76 -0.64 2.04
N ILE A 31 -6.12 0.47 1.41
CA ILE A 31 -7.00 0.50 0.24
C ILE A 31 -6.24 1.15 -0.91
N ILE A 32 -6.18 0.49 -2.04
CA ILE A 32 -5.56 0.99 -3.27
C ILE A 32 -6.65 1.26 -4.30
N PHE A 33 -6.82 2.51 -4.69
CA PHE A 33 -7.66 2.90 -5.81
C PHE A 33 -6.80 3.10 -7.04
N LEU A 34 -6.89 2.18 -8.00
CA LEU A 34 -6.20 2.28 -9.27
C LEU A 34 -7.20 2.64 -10.35
N VAL A 35 -7.26 3.91 -10.70
CA VAL A 35 -8.17 4.41 -11.73
C VAL A 35 -7.63 4.04 -13.11
N ASP A 36 -8.51 3.52 -13.98
CA ASP A 36 -8.16 3.14 -15.34
C ASP A 36 -8.41 4.32 -16.29
N ASP A 37 -7.45 4.62 -17.16
CA ASP A 37 -7.51 5.69 -18.17
C ASP A 37 -7.79 7.10 -17.59
N LEU A 38 -7.26 7.41 -16.41
CA LEU A 38 -7.28 8.76 -15.82
C LEU A 38 -6.02 9.52 -16.22
N GLY A 39 -6.18 10.62 -16.92
CA GLY A 39 -5.07 11.53 -17.25
C GLY A 39 -4.66 12.40 -16.06
N TRP A 40 -3.43 12.93 -16.10
CA TRP A 40 -2.88 13.77 -15.04
C TRP A 40 -3.73 15.02 -14.77
N ALA A 41 -4.37 15.58 -15.80
CA ALA A 41 -5.21 16.77 -15.72
C ALA A 41 -6.71 16.47 -15.56
N ASP A 42 -7.12 15.22 -15.35
CA ASP A 42 -8.53 14.82 -15.34
C ASP A 42 -9.18 14.90 -13.95
N ILE A 43 -8.56 15.62 -13.04
CA ILE A 43 -9.10 15.91 -11.69
C ILE A 43 -9.27 17.41 -11.50
N SER A 44 -10.24 17.84 -10.67
CA SER A 44 -10.59 19.25 -10.46
C SER A 44 -9.40 20.09 -9.99
N LEU A 45 -8.58 19.59 -9.07
CA LEU A 45 -7.36 20.28 -8.61
C LEU A 45 -6.33 20.59 -9.70
N ARG A 46 -6.44 19.93 -10.84
CA ARG A 46 -5.56 20.14 -11.99
C ARG A 46 -6.27 20.79 -13.20
N GLY A 47 -7.48 21.30 -12.98
CA GLY A 47 -8.23 22.09 -13.94
C GLY A 47 -9.21 21.31 -14.81
N ALA A 48 -9.53 20.07 -14.47
CA ALA A 48 -10.61 19.34 -15.15
C ALA A 48 -11.96 20.05 -14.98
N PRO A 49 -12.83 20.02 -15.99
CA PRO A 49 -14.16 20.65 -15.92
C PRO A 49 -15.19 19.80 -15.13
N ILE A 50 -14.72 18.83 -14.36
CA ILE A 50 -15.52 17.92 -13.53
C ILE A 50 -15.06 18.02 -12.09
N ASP A 51 -16.00 17.93 -11.15
CA ASP A 51 -15.71 17.96 -9.72
C ASP A 51 -15.25 16.58 -9.23
N THR A 52 -14.14 16.55 -8.53
CA THR A 52 -13.58 15.33 -7.90
C THR A 52 -13.34 15.53 -6.41
N PRO A 53 -14.38 15.89 -5.60
CA PRO A 53 -14.19 16.37 -4.23
C PRO A 53 -13.56 15.34 -3.30
N ALA A 54 -13.83 14.04 -3.49
CA ALA A 54 -13.22 12.98 -2.68
C ALA A 54 -11.73 12.78 -3.01
N ILE A 55 -11.33 12.96 -4.26
CA ILE A 55 -9.92 12.91 -4.66
C ILE A 55 -9.22 14.17 -4.16
N ASP A 56 -9.85 15.31 -4.29
CA ASP A 56 -9.32 16.60 -3.84
C ASP A 56 -9.03 16.59 -2.33
N SER A 57 -9.95 16.05 -1.51
CA SER A 57 -9.72 15.92 -0.07
C SER A 57 -8.53 15.01 0.26
N LEU A 58 -8.30 13.94 -0.51
CA LEU A 58 -7.11 13.10 -0.33
C LEU A 58 -5.81 13.85 -0.64
N PHE A 59 -5.84 14.76 -1.63
CA PHE A 59 -4.69 15.62 -1.92
C PHE A 59 -4.42 16.62 -0.81
N GLU A 60 -5.46 17.19 -0.20
CA GLU A 60 -5.35 18.19 0.88
C GLU A 60 -4.90 17.56 2.20
N GLU A 61 -5.37 16.37 2.52
CA GLU A 61 -5.14 15.69 3.79
C GLU A 61 -3.94 14.71 3.75
N GLY A 62 -3.53 14.29 2.57
CA GLY A 62 -2.56 13.24 2.33
C GLY A 62 -1.20 13.72 1.80
N LEU A 63 -0.45 12.78 1.25
CA LEU A 63 0.82 13.03 0.60
C LEU A 63 0.66 12.88 -0.92
N THR A 64 1.05 13.90 -1.68
CA THR A 64 1.07 13.87 -3.14
C THR A 64 2.46 13.54 -3.65
N LEU A 65 2.57 12.58 -4.56
CA LEU A 65 3.80 12.21 -5.24
C LEU A 65 3.81 12.84 -6.66
N ASP A 66 4.42 14.00 -6.82
CA ASP A 66 4.41 14.76 -8.08
C ASP A 66 5.11 14.07 -9.25
N ARG A 67 6.08 13.23 -8.98
CA ARG A 67 6.91 12.56 -10.00
C ARG A 67 6.81 11.05 -9.92
N PHE A 68 5.62 10.56 -9.63
CA PHE A 68 5.31 9.13 -9.63
C PHE A 68 4.67 8.77 -10.98
N TYR A 69 5.39 7.99 -11.78
CA TYR A 69 4.97 7.64 -13.13
C TYR A 69 4.52 6.19 -13.20
N THR A 70 3.45 5.95 -13.95
CA THR A 70 2.99 4.63 -14.36
C THR A 70 3.39 4.38 -15.81
N THR A 71 3.28 3.15 -16.28
CA THR A 71 3.39 2.88 -17.72
C THR A 71 2.13 3.39 -18.43
N PRO A 72 2.21 3.79 -19.70
CA PRO A 72 1.06 4.34 -20.42
C PRO A 72 0.01 3.30 -20.84
N ILE A 73 0.09 2.09 -20.33
CA ILE A 73 -0.77 0.95 -20.67
C ILE A 73 -1.19 0.23 -19.38
N CYS A 74 -2.44 -0.18 -19.30
CA CYS A 74 -3.04 -0.73 -18.09
C CYS A 74 -2.42 -2.06 -17.64
N SER A 75 -2.23 -3.06 -18.52
CA SER A 75 -1.68 -4.37 -18.13
C SER A 75 -0.25 -4.26 -17.56
N PRO A 76 0.70 -3.55 -18.19
CA PRO A 76 2.02 -3.32 -17.60
C PRO A 76 1.98 -2.58 -16.27
N THR A 77 1.15 -1.55 -16.15
CA THR A 77 1.01 -0.80 -14.90
C THR A 77 0.51 -1.69 -13.77
N ARG A 78 -0.50 -2.50 -14.03
CA ARG A 78 -1.08 -3.43 -13.05
C ARG A 78 -0.10 -4.52 -12.67
N ALA A 79 0.60 -5.08 -13.64
CA ALA A 79 1.66 -6.07 -13.41
C ALA A 79 2.78 -5.49 -12.52
N ALA A 80 3.24 -4.27 -12.80
CA ALA A 80 4.24 -3.59 -11.99
C ALA A 80 3.75 -3.33 -10.56
N LEU A 81 2.53 -2.83 -10.39
CA LEU A 81 1.94 -2.58 -9.08
C LEU A 81 1.86 -3.86 -8.24
N MET A 82 1.40 -4.95 -8.86
CA MET A 82 1.15 -6.21 -8.16
C MET A 82 2.41 -6.98 -7.82
N THR A 83 3.50 -6.81 -8.57
CA THR A 83 4.74 -7.57 -8.39
C THR A 83 5.91 -6.74 -7.87
N GLY A 84 5.80 -5.41 -7.92
CA GLY A 84 6.92 -4.50 -7.62
C GLY A 84 8.06 -4.58 -8.64
N ARG A 85 7.83 -5.17 -9.82
CA ARG A 85 8.85 -5.40 -10.85
C ARG A 85 8.58 -4.58 -12.10
N ASP A 86 9.64 -4.22 -12.81
CA ASP A 86 9.56 -3.58 -14.12
C ASP A 86 8.83 -4.51 -15.11
N PRO A 87 7.78 -4.02 -15.82
CA PRO A 87 6.99 -4.82 -16.74
C PRO A 87 7.78 -5.43 -17.89
N LEU A 88 8.89 -4.82 -18.31
CA LEU A 88 9.83 -5.41 -19.29
C LEU A 88 10.36 -6.75 -18.81
N ARG A 89 10.66 -6.86 -17.52
CA ARG A 89 11.17 -8.10 -16.91
C ARG A 89 10.10 -9.18 -16.75
N LEU A 90 8.83 -8.77 -16.80
CA LEU A 90 7.68 -9.67 -16.74
C LEU A 90 7.20 -10.12 -18.13
N GLY A 91 7.83 -9.61 -19.21
CA GLY A 91 7.40 -9.88 -20.57
C GLY A 91 6.10 -9.19 -20.99
N ILE A 92 5.65 -8.17 -20.22
CA ILE A 92 4.37 -7.48 -20.43
C ILE A 92 4.62 -5.97 -20.61
N SER A 93 5.43 -5.57 -21.58
CA SER A 93 5.92 -4.19 -21.62
C SER A 93 5.11 -3.23 -22.50
N TYR A 94 4.52 -3.69 -23.59
CA TYR A 94 4.03 -2.79 -24.65
C TYR A 94 2.61 -3.05 -25.14
N SER A 95 1.86 -3.96 -24.52
CA SER A 95 0.51 -4.25 -24.96
C SER A 95 -0.44 -4.59 -23.83
N VAL A 96 -1.72 -4.37 -24.06
CA VAL A 96 -2.78 -4.91 -23.22
C VAL A 96 -2.78 -6.42 -23.35
N VAL A 97 -2.78 -7.13 -22.23
CA VAL A 97 -2.98 -8.58 -22.21
C VAL A 97 -4.46 -8.85 -22.35
N MET A 98 -4.86 -9.46 -23.46
CA MET A 98 -6.25 -9.78 -23.77
C MET A 98 -6.60 -11.20 -23.30
N PRO A 99 -7.88 -11.50 -23.00
CA PRO A 99 -8.28 -12.82 -22.47
C PRO A 99 -7.94 -14.02 -23.36
N TRP A 100 -7.77 -13.79 -24.67
CA TRP A 100 -7.43 -14.84 -25.66
C TRP A 100 -5.92 -14.98 -25.88
N MET A 101 -5.11 -14.15 -25.26
CA MET A 101 -3.65 -14.25 -25.35
C MET A 101 -3.12 -15.27 -24.34
N ASN A 102 -2.11 -16.02 -24.76
CA ASN A 102 -1.43 -16.98 -23.90
C ASN A 102 -0.17 -16.34 -23.28
N ASN A 103 -0.32 -15.12 -22.76
CA ASN A 103 0.72 -14.39 -22.04
C ASN A 103 0.11 -13.70 -20.81
N GLY A 104 0.92 -13.43 -19.82
CA GLY A 104 0.52 -12.78 -18.58
C GLY A 104 1.68 -12.77 -17.59
N VAL A 105 1.44 -12.31 -16.40
CA VAL A 105 2.41 -12.42 -15.30
C VAL A 105 2.56 -13.90 -14.96
N HIS A 106 3.83 -14.37 -14.90
CA HIS A 106 4.09 -15.76 -14.57
C HIS A 106 3.54 -16.12 -13.17
N PRO A 107 2.93 -17.29 -12.97
CA PRO A 107 2.35 -17.68 -11.68
C PRO A 107 3.36 -17.77 -10.53
N ASP A 108 4.65 -17.97 -10.84
CA ASP A 108 5.72 -18.04 -9.83
C ASP A 108 6.21 -16.65 -9.40
N GLU A 109 5.69 -15.58 -9.98
CA GLU A 109 5.99 -14.23 -9.48
C GLU A 109 5.35 -14.00 -8.12
N HIS A 110 6.06 -13.29 -7.26
CA HIS A 110 5.53 -12.92 -5.97
C HIS A 110 4.63 -11.69 -6.09
N PHE A 111 3.38 -11.82 -5.64
CA PHE A 111 2.40 -10.74 -5.72
C PHE A 111 2.25 -9.99 -4.40
N MET A 112 2.04 -8.69 -4.47
CA MET A 112 1.80 -7.83 -3.31
C MET A 112 0.75 -8.39 -2.31
N PRO A 113 -0.40 -8.93 -2.73
CA PRO A 113 -1.37 -9.54 -1.80
C PRO A 113 -0.80 -10.72 -1.00
N GLU A 114 0.18 -11.45 -1.52
CA GLU A 114 0.83 -12.54 -0.79
C GLU A 114 1.66 -12.00 0.37
N SER A 115 2.38 -10.89 0.17
CA SER A 115 3.10 -10.19 1.24
C SER A 115 2.15 -9.70 2.33
N PHE A 116 1.04 -9.08 1.95
CA PHE A 116 0.02 -8.64 2.91
C PHE A 116 -0.59 -9.83 3.67
N LYS A 117 -0.91 -10.91 2.97
CA LYS A 117 -1.44 -12.12 3.59
C LYS A 117 -0.45 -12.75 4.56
N ALA A 118 0.83 -12.82 4.20
CA ALA A 118 1.89 -13.30 5.10
C ALA A 118 2.04 -12.41 6.34
N ALA A 119 1.76 -11.10 6.21
CA ALA A 119 1.70 -10.16 7.33
C ALA A 119 0.38 -10.22 8.13
N GLY A 120 -0.54 -11.13 7.84
CA GLY A 120 -1.79 -11.34 8.58
C GLY A 120 -2.97 -10.48 8.12
N TYR A 121 -2.88 -9.80 6.95
CA TYR A 121 -4.01 -9.10 6.36
C TYR A 121 -4.94 -10.05 5.62
N GLN A 122 -6.20 -9.68 5.57
CA GLN A 122 -7.12 -10.22 4.59
C GLN A 122 -6.99 -9.39 3.31
N THR A 123 -6.90 -10.06 2.16
CA THR A 123 -6.74 -9.39 0.87
C THR A 123 -7.92 -9.66 -0.04
N ALA A 124 -8.36 -8.64 -0.75
CA ALA A 124 -9.42 -8.75 -1.75
C ALA A 124 -9.14 -7.81 -2.91
N MET A 125 -9.69 -8.11 -4.07
CA MET A 125 -9.64 -7.25 -5.24
C MET A 125 -11.03 -7.17 -5.86
N VAL A 126 -11.42 -5.97 -6.29
CA VAL A 126 -12.68 -5.71 -6.99
C VAL A 126 -12.38 -4.90 -8.24
N GLY A 127 -12.98 -5.28 -9.38
CA GLY A 127 -12.83 -4.60 -10.66
C GLY A 127 -11.80 -5.26 -11.58
N LYS A 128 -11.11 -4.43 -12.37
CA LYS A 128 -10.19 -4.88 -13.41
C LYS A 128 -8.85 -5.32 -12.83
N TRP A 129 -8.43 -6.49 -13.27
CA TRP A 129 -7.07 -7.03 -13.05
C TRP A 129 -6.21 -6.89 -14.29
#